data_2a0e57352e0c0251d697c076fd07f921
#
_entry.id   2a0e57352e0c0251d697c076fd07f921
#
_cell.length_a   1.000
_cell.length_b   1.000
_cell.length_c   1.000
_cell.angle_alpha   90.00
_cell.angle_beta   90.00
_cell.angle_gamma   90.00
#
_symmetry.space_group_name_H-M   'P 1'
#
loop_
_entity.id
_entity.type
_entity.pdbx_description
1 polymer ?
#
loop_
_entity_poly.entity_id
_entity_poly.type
_entity_poly.pdbx_seq_one_letter_code
_entity_poly.pdbx_strand_id
1 'polypeptide(L)'
;TRWATISPWDTSIADEERHKTLAGSEVQQEQWKRRQKVTEITGVKPFAEAIYRNAANDYHETYLSWKSIIWLQNILEKKKIPFMFTLADNSLFYNEFEHLKDQDPFMSALHSEIDLTKWFSFGERMMGFNQWALMEDYPRGTTHPLDKAHEDAVQLMLPTFNKLIGGK
;
A
#
# COMPACT_ATOMS: atom_id res chain seq x y z
N THR A 1 0.93 -4.55 -28.15
CA THR A 1 1.60 -3.67 -27.19
C THR A 1 1.57 -4.34 -25.84
N ARG A 2 2.71 -4.75 -25.32
CA ARG A 2 2.79 -5.32 -23.97
C ARG A 2 2.98 -4.16 -23.00
N TRP A 3 2.05 -4.00 -22.08
CA TRP A 3 2.22 -3.10 -20.94
C TRP A 3 3.18 -3.79 -19.96
N ALA A 4 4.36 -3.22 -19.76
CA ALA A 4 5.25 -3.68 -18.71
C ALA A 4 4.92 -2.91 -17.44
N THR A 5 4.55 -3.62 -16.39
CA THR A 5 4.46 -3.05 -15.05
C THR A 5 5.88 -2.80 -14.57
N ILE A 6 6.21 -1.54 -14.32
CA ILE A 6 7.47 -1.15 -13.69
C ILE A 6 7.25 -0.95 -12.19
N SER A 7 8.26 -1.29 -11.42
CA SER A 7 8.27 -1.12 -9.97
C SER A 7 9.65 -0.64 -9.51
N PRO A 8 9.79 -0.13 -8.29
CA PRO A 8 11.10 0.22 -7.73
C PRO A 8 12.11 -0.92 -7.80
N TRP A 9 11.61 -2.15 -7.82
CA TRP A 9 12.42 -3.37 -7.91
C TRP A 9 13.11 -3.56 -9.26
N ASP A 10 12.70 -2.81 -10.25
CA ASP A 10 13.28 -2.84 -11.59
C ASP A 10 14.41 -1.82 -11.74
N THR A 11 14.84 -1.20 -10.64
CA THR A 11 15.88 -0.17 -10.60
C THR A 11 17.08 -0.61 -9.77
N SER A 12 18.25 -0.01 -10.04
CA SER A 12 19.44 -0.18 -9.20
C SER A 12 19.33 0.51 -7.84
N ILE A 13 18.40 1.45 -7.67
CA ILE A 13 18.13 2.10 -6.39
C ILE A 13 17.67 1.06 -5.36
N ALA A 14 16.82 0.12 -5.77
CA ALA A 14 16.38 -0.97 -4.94
C ALA A 14 17.54 -1.90 -4.50
N ASP A 15 18.62 -1.95 -5.25
CA ASP A 15 19.79 -2.80 -4.94
C ASP A 15 20.54 -2.31 -3.70
N GLU A 16 20.75 -1.01 -3.60
CA GLU A 16 21.54 -0.41 -2.52
C GLU A 16 20.83 -0.48 -1.16
N GLU A 17 19.53 -0.28 -1.14
CA GLU A 17 18.74 -0.31 0.09
C GLU A 17 18.41 -1.74 0.54
N ARG A 18 18.15 -2.64 -0.41
CA ARG A 18 17.76 -4.02 -0.09
C ARG A 18 18.89 -4.90 0.38
N HIS A 19 20.09 -4.72 -0.09
CA HIS A 19 21.22 -5.42 0.49
C HIS A 19 21.38 -5.14 1.99
N LYS A 20 20.86 -4.00 2.45
CA LYS A 20 20.85 -3.65 3.88
C LYS A 20 19.70 -4.29 4.66
N THR A 21 18.58 -4.56 4.01
CA THR A 21 17.34 -5.00 4.68
C THR A 21 16.96 -6.46 4.43
N LEU A 22 17.34 -7.07 3.32
CA LEU A 22 17.01 -8.44 2.96
C LEU A 22 18.09 -9.47 3.32
N ALA A 23 18.87 -9.22 4.33
CA ALA A 23 19.78 -10.23 4.90
C ALA A 23 19.08 -11.54 5.37
N GLY A 24 17.82 -11.75 5.01
CA GLY A 24 16.93 -12.68 5.68
C GLY A 24 16.67 -14.03 5.02
N SER A 25 16.56 -14.18 3.71
CA SER A 25 16.36 -15.51 3.13
C SER A 25 17.00 -15.70 1.77
N GLU A 26 17.62 -16.87 1.57
CA GLU A 26 18.20 -17.27 0.28
C GLU A 26 17.17 -17.26 -0.86
N VAL A 27 15.92 -17.62 -0.56
CA VAL A 27 14.81 -17.63 -1.53
C VAL A 27 14.50 -16.24 -2.06
N GLN A 28 14.48 -15.23 -1.20
CA GLN A 28 14.24 -13.84 -1.60
C GLN A 28 15.38 -13.29 -2.44
N GLN A 29 16.61 -13.59 -2.09
CA GLN A 29 17.78 -13.18 -2.86
C GLN A 29 17.79 -13.81 -4.26
N GLU A 30 17.40 -15.08 -4.36
CA GLU A 30 17.33 -15.77 -5.65
C GLU A 30 16.20 -15.23 -6.54
N GLN A 31 15.01 -15.00 -5.99
CA GLN A 31 13.89 -14.39 -6.72
C GLN A 31 14.25 -13.01 -7.25
N TRP A 32 14.96 -12.24 -6.44
CA TRP A 32 15.39 -10.92 -6.80
C TRP A 32 16.43 -10.96 -7.93
N LYS A 33 17.45 -11.82 -7.86
CA LYS A 33 18.43 -12.03 -8.92
C LYS A 33 17.79 -12.41 -10.26
N ARG A 34 16.77 -13.28 -10.22
CA ARG A 34 16.00 -13.65 -11.42
C ARG A 34 15.26 -12.47 -12.01
N ARG A 35 14.64 -11.63 -11.17
CA ARG A 35 13.95 -10.43 -11.63
C ARG A 35 14.91 -9.42 -12.26
N GLN A 36 16.05 -9.17 -11.64
CA GLN A 36 17.08 -8.27 -12.20
C GLN A 36 17.54 -8.73 -13.57
N LYS A 37 17.78 -10.02 -13.75
CA LYS A 37 18.17 -10.59 -15.04
C LYS A 37 17.10 -10.39 -16.11
N VAL A 38 15.84 -10.57 -15.78
CA VAL A 38 14.73 -10.32 -16.71
C VAL A 38 14.64 -8.84 -17.08
N THR A 39 14.79 -7.96 -16.11
CA THR A 39 14.74 -6.51 -16.30
C THR A 39 15.87 -6.00 -17.19
N GLU A 40 17.06 -6.56 -17.06
CA GLU A 40 18.21 -6.26 -17.95
C GLU A 40 17.94 -6.71 -19.38
N ILE A 41 17.47 -7.95 -19.57
CA ILE A 41 17.16 -8.50 -20.90
C ILE A 41 16.05 -7.73 -21.62
N THR A 42 15.05 -7.26 -20.89
CA THR A 42 13.89 -6.58 -21.46
C THR A 42 14.13 -5.08 -21.71
N GLY A 43 15.23 -4.51 -21.25
CA GLY A 43 15.55 -3.07 -21.34
C GLY A 43 14.63 -2.19 -20.50
N VAL A 44 13.86 -2.76 -19.58
CA VAL A 44 12.95 -2.01 -18.69
C VAL A 44 13.71 -1.21 -17.64
N LYS A 45 14.90 -1.67 -17.23
CA LYS A 45 15.69 -1.06 -16.15
C LYS A 45 15.98 0.43 -16.38
N PRO A 46 16.51 0.89 -17.53
CA PRO A 46 16.77 2.31 -17.76
C PRO A 46 15.49 3.17 -17.69
N PHE A 47 14.37 2.63 -18.16
CA PHE A 47 13.09 3.32 -18.10
C PHE A 47 12.57 3.42 -16.66
N ALA A 48 12.61 2.34 -15.90
CA ALA A 48 12.25 2.32 -14.50
C ALA A 48 13.12 3.29 -13.68
N GLU A 49 14.44 3.29 -13.90
CA GLU A 49 15.34 4.22 -13.23
C GLU A 49 15.03 5.69 -13.57
N ALA A 50 14.74 6.00 -14.81
CA ALA A 50 14.36 7.36 -15.21
C ALA A 50 13.10 7.83 -14.47
N ILE A 51 12.09 6.99 -14.33
CA ILE A 51 10.86 7.31 -13.59
C ILE A 51 11.13 7.46 -12.10
N TYR A 52 11.74 6.46 -11.46
CA TYR A 52 11.93 6.46 -10.01
C TYR A 52 12.95 7.47 -9.51
N ARG A 53 13.94 7.86 -10.35
CA ARG A 53 14.87 8.94 -10.00
C ARG A 53 14.34 10.34 -10.22
N ASN A 54 13.42 10.53 -11.18
CA ASN A 54 13.09 11.88 -11.63
C ASN A 54 11.59 12.23 -11.49
N ALA A 55 10.72 11.25 -11.43
CA ALA A 55 9.26 11.47 -11.45
C ALA A 55 8.54 10.91 -10.21
N ALA A 56 8.96 9.77 -9.70
CA ALA A 56 8.34 9.20 -8.51
C ALA A 56 8.75 9.97 -7.26
N ASN A 57 7.77 10.37 -6.45
CA ASN A 57 7.97 10.92 -5.13
C ASN A 57 6.72 10.64 -4.29
N ASP A 58 6.91 10.51 -2.98
CA ASP A 58 5.82 10.13 -2.06
C ASP A 58 4.68 11.13 -2.04
N TYR A 59 4.96 12.41 -2.20
CA TYR A 59 3.93 13.43 -2.27
C TYR A 59 2.99 13.19 -3.46
N HIS A 60 3.54 12.97 -4.65
CA HIS A 60 2.75 12.72 -5.85
C HIS A 60 2.00 11.39 -5.76
N GLU A 61 2.62 10.35 -5.21
CA GLU A 61 1.99 9.04 -5.02
C GLU A 61 0.88 9.09 -3.98
N THR A 62 1.08 9.83 -2.89
CA THR A 62 0.04 10.09 -1.88
C THR A 62 -1.14 10.86 -2.49
N TYR A 63 -0.86 11.91 -3.26
CA TYR A 63 -1.88 12.66 -4.00
C TYR A 63 -2.71 11.76 -4.92
N LEU A 64 -2.05 10.94 -5.75
CA LEU A 64 -2.74 10.03 -6.66
C LEU A 64 -3.60 9.00 -5.91
N SER A 65 -3.10 8.49 -4.81
CA SER A 65 -3.80 7.51 -3.97
C SER A 65 -5.02 8.13 -3.33
N TRP A 66 -4.90 9.28 -2.69
CA TRP A 66 -6.04 9.96 -2.05
C TRP A 66 -7.09 10.38 -3.07
N LYS A 67 -6.68 10.93 -4.20
CA LYS A 67 -7.60 11.26 -5.30
C LYS A 67 -8.38 10.03 -5.78
N SER A 68 -7.71 8.89 -5.92
CA SER A 68 -8.36 7.63 -6.37
C SER A 68 -9.34 7.09 -5.33
N ILE A 69 -9.00 7.19 -4.05
CA ILE A 69 -9.88 6.82 -2.93
C ILE A 69 -11.14 7.69 -2.93
N ILE A 70 -10.98 9.02 -2.99
CA ILE A 70 -12.09 9.97 -3.01
C ILE A 70 -12.99 9.71 -4.23
N TRP A 71 -12.40 9.50 -5.40
CA TRP A 71 -13.16 9.19 -6.60
C TRP A 71 -13.98 7.89 -6.45
N LEU A 72 -13.38 6.83 -5.92
CA LEU A 72 -14.07 5.56 -5.67
C LEU A 72 -15.17 5.71 -4.61
N GLN A 73 -14.86 6.36 -3.49
CA GLN A 73 -15.81 6.69 -2.43
C GLN A 73 -17.05 7.38 -2.99
N ASN A 74 -16.86 8.46 -3.74
CA ASN A 74 -17.94 9.25 -4.33
C ASN A 74 -18.81 8.43 -5.32
N ILE A 75 -18.20 7.55 -6.11
CA ILE A 75 -18.94 6.65 -7.00
C ILE A 75 -19.78 5.66 -6.22
N LEU A 76 -19.20 5.02 -5.20
CA LEU A 76 -19.90 4.03 -4.40
C LEU A 76 -21.08 4.66 -3.65
N GLU A 77 -20.89 5.83 -3.06
CA GLU A 77 -21.94 6.61 -2.39
C GLU A 77 -23.04 7.02 -3.35
N LYS A 78 -22.68 7.60 -4.51
CA LYS A 78 -23.65 7.98 -5.54
C LYS A 78 -24.50 6.79 -6.02
N LYS A 79 -23.89 5.62 -6.11
CA LYS A 79 -24.55 4.38 -6.50
C LYS A 79 -25.26 3.67 -5.34
N LYS A 80 -25.15 4.19 -4.11
CA LYS A 80 -25.67 3.58 -2.89
C LYS A 80 -25.16 2.15 -2.67
N ILE A 81 -23.92 1.89 -3.05
CA ILE A 81 -23.25 0.61 -2.83
C ILE A 81 -22.55 0.69 -1.47
N PRO A 82 -22.91 -0.16 -0.49
CA PRO A 82 -22.19 -0.23 0.77
C PRO A 82 -20.72 -0.62 0.53
N PHE A 83 -19.81 0.02 1.25
CA PHE A 83 -18.38 -0.27 1.14
C PHE A 83 -17.68 -0.05 2.46
N MET A 84 -16.52 -0.66 2.59
CA MET A 84 -15.57 -0.46 3.67
C MET A 84 -14.17 -0.49 3.08
N PHE A 85 -13.34 0.45 3.48
CA PHE A 85 -11.91 0.45 3.17
C PHE A 85 -11.11 -0.09 4.35
N THR A 86 -9.96 -0.64 4.06
CA THR A 86 -8.92 -0.97 5.02
C THR A 86 -7.55 -0.82 4.37
N LEU A 87 -6.50 -0.75 5.18
CA LEU A 87 -5.13 -0.58 4.72
C LEU A 87 -4.36 -1.90 4.83
N ALA A 88 -3.48 -2.15 3.87
CA ALA A 88 -2.43 -3.14 4.05
C ALA A 88 -1.39 -2.63 5.07
N ASP A 89 -1.11 -1.32 5.01
CA ASP A 89 -0.16 -0.62 5.88
C ASP A 89 -0.57 0.86 5.97
N ASN A 90 -0.19 1.53 7.05
CA ASN A 90 -0.67 2.88 7.31
C ASN A 90 0.18 4.00 6.68
N SER A 91 1.19 3.67 5.88
CA SER A 91 2.06 4.65 5.22
C SER A 91 1.31 5.64 4.32
N LEU A 92 0.14 5.24 3.83
CA LEU A 92 -0.72 6.13 3.05
C LEU A 92 -1.16 7.40 3.82
N PHE A 93 -1.30 7.30 5.14
CA PHE A 93 -1.73 8.40 6.01
C PHE A 93 -0.63 8.89 6.96
N TYR A 94 0.34 8.04 7.24
CA TYR A 94 1.41 8.27 8.22
C TYR A 94 2.78 7.96 7.61
N ASN A 95 3.07 8.59 6.47
CA ASN A 95 4.39 8.56 5.84
C ASN A 95 5.27 9.72 6.32
N GLU A 96 6.44 9.87 5.74
CA GLU A 96 7.38 10.96 6.07
C GLU A 96 6.81 12.37 5.83
N PHE A 97 5.74 12.47 5.04
CA PHE A 97 5.03 13.74 4.75
C PHE A 97 3.90 14.04 5.74
N GLU A 98 3.69 13.23 6.75
CA GLU A 98 2.61 13.47 7.72
C GLU A 98 2.64 14.90 8.30
N HIS A 99 3.86 15.38 8.62
CA HIS A 99 4.04 16.76 9.12
C HIS A 99 4.06 17.82 8.02
N LEU A 100 4.23 17.45 6.76
CA LEU A 100 4.17 18.39 5.64
C LEU A 100 2.75 18.58 5.11
N LYS A 101 1.87 17.60 5.22
CA LYS A 101 0.47 17.72 4.79
C LYS A 101 -0.25 18.84 5.55
N ASP A 102 0.05 19.02 6.83
CA ASP A 102 -0.57 20.06 7.65
C ASP A 102 -0.10 21.46 7.26
N GLN A 103 1.02 21.57 6.56
CA GLN A 103 1.57 22.81 6.02
C GLN A 103 1.18 23.08 4.57
N ASP A 104 0.61 22.07 3.89
CA ASP A 104 0.12 22.17 2.53
C ASP A 104 -1.42 22.24 2.51
N PRO A 105 -1.99 23.44 2.27
CA PRO A 105 -3.44 23.61 2.26
C PRO A 105 -4.16 22.74 1.23
N PHE A 106 -3.50 22.42 0.11
CA PHE A 106 -4.08 21.57 -0.93
C PHE A 106 -4.18 20.11 -0.47
N MET A 107 -3.11 19.55 0.07
CA MET A 107 -3.12 18.17 0.57
C MET A 107 -4.00 18.02 1.81
N SER A 108 -4.03 19.03 2.66
CA SER A 108 -4.94 19.07 3.83
C SER A 108 -6.42 19.08 3.38
N ALA A 109 -6.77 19.90 2.40
CA ALA A 109 -8.11 19.90 1.82
C ALA A 109 -8.46 18.57 1.17
N LEU A 110 -7.55 18.00 0.38
CA LEU A 110 -7.76 16.70 -0.24
C LEU A 110 -7.96 15.59 0.79
N HIS A 111 -7.16 15.57 1.85
CA HIS A 111 -7.30 14.60 2.94
C HIS A 111 -8.66 14.71 3.63
N SER A 112 -9.17 15.93 3.84
CA SER A 112 -10.48 16.16 4.48
C SER A 112 -11.68 15.63 3.71
N GLU A 113 -11.52 15.36 2.40
CA GLU A 113 -12.55 14.73 1.57
C GLU A 113 -12.63 13.21 1.74
N ILE A 114 -11.70 12.60 2.47
CA ILE A 114 -11.72 11.16 2.74
C ILE A 114 -12.62 10.88 3.94
N ASP A 115 -13.72 10.16 3.73
CA ASP A 115 -14.61 9.74 4.82
C ASP A 115 -14.00 8.59 5.62
N LEU A 116 -13.26 8.91 6.67
CA LEU A 116 -12.63 7.92 7.55
C LEU A 116 -13.64 7.06 8.33
N THR A 117 -14.92 7.41 8.35
CA THR A 117 -15.97 6.58 8.98
C THR A 117 -16.25 5.30 8.19
N LYS A 118 -15.80 5.23 6.95
CA LYS A 118 -15.88 4.06 6.06
C LYS A 118 -14.66 3.15 6.13
N TRP A 119 -13.74 3.43 7.05
CA TRP A 119 -12.50 2.67 7.16
C TRP A 119 -12.51 1.76 8.38
N PHE A 120 -12.02 0.55 8.17
CA PHE A 120 -11.64 -0.35 9.26
C PHE A 120 -10.14 -0.23 9.50
N SER A 121 -9.76 -0.04 10.76
CA SER A 121 -8.38 -0.05 11.21
C SER A 121 -8.14 -1.23 12.15
N PHE A 122 -7.02 -1.91 12.01
CA PHE A 122 -6.63 -2.99 12.89
C PHE A 122 -6.08 -2.52 14.24
N GLY A 123 -5.92 -1.24 14.44
CA GLY A 123 -5.43 -0.62 15.67
C GLY A 123 -5.37 0.89 15.58
N GLU A 124 -4.60 1.49 16.47
CA GLU A 124 -4.40 2.93 16.47
C GLU A 124 -3.69 3.44 15.20
N ARG A 125 -3.83 4.74 14.91
CA ARG A 125 -3.18 5.41 13.79
C ARG A 125 -3.44 4.73 12.44
N MET A 126 -4.67 4.29 12.20
CA MET A 126 -5.04 3.62 10.97
C MET A 126 -4.19 2.37 10.66
N MET A 127 -3.80 1.63 11.69
CA MET A 127 -2.98 0.42 11.55
C MET A 127 -3.54 -0.49 10.45
N GLY A 128 -2.67 -0.87 9.53
CA GLY A 128 -3.01 -1.77 8.43
C GLY A 128 -2.86 -3.25 8.79
N PHE A 129 -3.35 -4.09 7.91
CA PHE A 129 -3.35 -5.55 8.06
C PHE A 129 -1.94 -6.13 8.30
N ASN A 130 -0.95 -5.69 7.51
CA ASN A 130 0.42 -6.21 7.63
C ASN A 130 1.07 -5.86 8.97
N GLN A 131 0.81 -4.66 9.47
CA GLN A 131 1.35 -4.18 10.75
C GLN A 131 0.70 -4.93 11.91
N TRP A 132 -0.63 -5.09 11.88
CA TRP A 132 -1.36 -5.88 12.87
C TRP A 132 -0.87 -7.34 12.90
N ALA A 133 -0.78 -7.99 11.74
CA ALA A 133 -0.33 -9.36 11.66
C ALA A 133 1.12 -9.55 12.13
N LEU A 134 1.96 -8.54 11.96
CA LEU A 134 3.32 -8.55 12.51
C LEU A 134 3.30 -8.40 14.05
N MET A 135 2.47 -7.52 14.57
CA MET A 135 2.35 -7.27 16.00
C MET A 135 1.80 -8.50 16.76
N GLU A 136 0.88 -9.22 16.12
CA GLU A 136 0.27 -10.44 16.66
C GLU A 136 1.12 -11.72 16.37
N ASP A 137 2.31 -11.56 15.83
CA ASP A 137 3.28 -12.63 15.53
C ASP A 137 2.72 -13.75 14.62
N TYR A 138 1.88 -13.37 13.65
CA TYR A 138 1.38 -14.33 12.67
C TYR A 138 2.48 -14.85 11.75
N PRO A 139 2.44 -16.15 11.37
CA PRO A 139 3.33 -16.71 10.38
C PRO A 139 3.28 -15.94 9.07
N ARG A 140 4.45 -15.72 8.48
CA ARG A 140 4.60 -14.97 7.24
C ARG A 140 5.26 -15.82 6.16
N GLY A 141 4.85 -15.58 4.92
CA GLY A 141 5.64 -15.98 3.76
C GLY A 141 6.86 -15.07 3.63
N THR A 142 7.23 -14.71 2.41
CA THR A 142 8.40 -13.83 2.22
C THR A 142 8.23 -12.45 2.85
N THR A 143 7.07 -11.84 2.65
CA THR A 143 6.77 -10.48 3.16
C THR A 143 5.33 -10.33 3.67
N HIS A 144 4.44 -11.27 3.33
CA HIS A 144 3.02 -11.18 3.64
C HIS A 144 2.59 -12.22 4.67
N PRO A 145 1.61 -11.88 5.52
CA PRO A 145 0.98 -12.84 6.42
C PRO A 145 0.36 -14.03 5.65
N LEU A 146 0.31 -15.19 6.29
CA LEU A 146 -0.29 -16.40 5.74
C LEU A 146 -1.77 -16.52 6.09
N ASP A 147 -2.42 -17.58 5.60
CA ASP A 147 -3.88 -17.79 5.61
C ASP A 147 -4.55 -17.51 6.95
N LYS A 148 -3.93 -17.98 8.05
CA LYS A 148 -4.50 -17.79 9.39
C LYS A 148 -4.70 -16.31 9.76
N ALA A 149 -3.76 -15.44 9.40
CA ALA A 149 -3.91 -14.02 9.63
C ALA A 149 -5.08 -13.43 8.82
N HIS A 150 -5.28 -13.90 7.59
CA HIS A 150 -6.41 -13.45 6.75
C HIS A 150 -7.75 -13.90 7.33
N GLU A 151 -7.86 -15.14 7.81
CA GLU A 151 -9.07 -15.66 8.46
C GLU A 151 -9.45 -14.82 9.69
N ASP A 152 -8.48 -14.56 10.56
CA ASP A 152 -8.71 -13.81 11.80
C ASP A 152 -8.99 -12.32 11.50
N ALA A 153 -8.33 -11.74 10.51
CA ALA A 153 -8.63 -10.39 10.04
C ALA A 153 -10.09 -10.24 9.56
N VAL A 154 -10.60 -11.22 8.83
CA VAL A 154 -12.02 -11.24 8.41
C VAL A 154 -12.95 -11.21 9.63
N GLN A 155 -12.66 -12.01 10.67
CA GLN A 155 -13.48 -12.02 11.88
C GLN A 155 -13.47 -10.67 12.60
N LEU A 156 -12.33 -9.98 12.63
CA LEU A 156 -12.23 -8.63 13.21
C LEU A 156 -13.00 -7.58 12.38
N MET A 157 -12.94 -7.67 11.06
CA MET A 157 -13.61 -6.73 10.17
C MET A 157 -15.13 -6.92 10.08
N LEU A 158 -15.62 -8.15 10.28
CA LEU A 158 -16.99 -8.53 10.01
C LEU A 158 -18.04 -7.70 10.76
N PRO A 159 -17.88 -7.37 12.06
CA PRO A 159 -18.85 -6.53 12.78
C PRO A 159 -18.98 -5.12 12.15
N THR A 160 -17.86 -4.50 11.79
CA THR A 160 -17.83 -3.18 11.15
C THR A 160 -18.48 -3.25 9.76
N PHE A 161 -18.12 -4.26 8.98
CA PHE A 161 -18.70 -4.49 7.66
C PHE A 161 -20.22 -4.66 7.75
N ASN A 162 -20.71 -5.53 8.63
CA ASN A 162 -22.14 -5.76 8.82
C ASN A 162 -22.89 -4.49 9.21
N LYS A 163 -22.31 -3.66 10.07
CA LYS A 163 -22.88 -2.35 10.42
C LYS A 163 -22.99 -1.44 9.21
N LEU A 164 -21.99 -1.40 8.35
CA LEU A 164 -21.96 -0.54 7.16
C LEU A 164 -22.95 -0.97 6.07
N ILE A 165 -23.17 -2.28 5.91
CA ILE A 165 -24.13 -2.80 4.92
C ILE A 165 -25.59 -2.82 5.44
N GLY A 166 -25.82 -2.30 6.65
CA GLY A 166 -27.16 -2.27 7.24
C GLY A 166 -27.65 -3.62 7.71
N GLY A 167 -26.75 -4.48 8.17
CA GLY A 167 -27.11 -5.77 8.78
C GLY A 167 -28.05 -5.55 9.96
N LYS A 168 -29.24 -6.14 9.83
CA LYS A 168 -30.25 -6.22 10.87
C LYS A 168 -29.89 -7.33 11.85
#